data_afe2195ad33a4d21bca31be90376e096
#
_entry.id   afe2195ad33a4d21bca31be90376e096
#
_cell.length_a   1.000
_cell.length_b   1.000
_cell.length_c   1.000
_cell.angle_alpha   90.00
_cell.angle_beta   90.00
_cell.angle_gamma   90.00
#
_symmetry.space_group_name_H-M   'P 1'
#
loop_
_entity.id
_entity.type
_entity.pdbx_description
1 polymer ?
#
loop_
_entity_poly.entity_id
_entity_poly.type
_entity_poly.pdbx_seq_one_letter_code
_entity_poly.pdbx_strand_id
1 'polypeptide(L)'
;MCIRDRGYTWGFYSGSGAYASPEAERSMERLASNGLDWICIPVNCFQESYYSLNVFSLFGRTQTDEEVAFAVNKAHSLGLKVCLKPMVDCLDRSWRARINFPPENPMYWERWFASYTRFMLHYAAIAEKLGCEMLCTGCEMAGMDSQDAYCLKLIEDVRRVYHGIVMHNVNHGDEMKFPWLTAVDVIGISAYYPCTTPENRSLEHMKEVWTGISDMLEKVHEHYGKPLMYAEIGVRNEAGCTQYPWDFKHRPDVPYSEQEQADFYEAAISTSFDKPWFCGYFWWDWKAILPPIEKAKENKDFTIYGKQAEQVLKKWYERIGNP
;
A
#
# COMPACT_ATOMS: atom_id res chain seq x y z
N MET A 1 -6.83 10.13 17.92
CA MET A 1 -6.18 11.14 17.10
C MET A 1 -6.51 10.77 15.66
N CYS A 2 -7.55 11.39 15.08
CA CYS A 2 -7.90 11.12 13.67
C CYS A 2 -6.92 11.87 12.79
N ILE A 3 -5.89 11.18 12.36
CA ILE A 3 -4.98 11.67 11.34
C ILE A 3 -5.61 11.27 10.01
N ARG A 4 -6.13 12.22 9.27
CA ARG A 4 -6.65 12.02 7.91
C ARG A 4 -5.49 12.09 6.94
N ASP A 5 -4.67 11.04 6.93
CA ASP A 5 -3.42 11.01 6.20
C ASP A 5 -3.65 10.93 4.69
N ARG A 6 -3.09 11.90 3.98
CA ARG A 6 -3.16 12.05 2.51
C ARG A 6 -1.87 11.49 1.94
N GLY A 7 -1.87 10.24 1.55
CA GLY A 7 -0.63 9.59 1.14
C GLY A 7 -0.70 8.89 -0.22
N TYR A 8 0.49 8.55 -0.70
CA TYR A 8 0.73 7.75 -1.91
C TYR A 8 1.79 6.70 -1.68
N THR A 9 1.64 5.54 -2.29
CA THR A 9 2.73 4.59 -2.49
C THR A 9 3.57 5.05 -3.67
N TRP A 10 4.87 5.30 -3.41
CA TRP A 10 5.80 5.85 -4.38
C TRP A 10 6.94 4.87 -4.67
N GLY A 11 7.23 4.68 -5.95
CA GLY A 11 8.43 3.99 -6.40
C GLY A 11 8.37 2.46 -6.39
N PHE A 12 7.17 1.86 -6.29
CA PHE A 12 7.03 0.41 -6.34
C PHE A 12 7.63 -0.20 -7.62
N TYR A 13 8.35 -1.33 -7.45
CA TYR A 13 9.12 -2.01 -8.50
C TYR A 13 10.15 -1.16 -9.24
N SER A 14 10.65 -0.11 -8.62
CA SER A 14 11.84 0.56 -9.11
C SER A 14 13.06 -0.33 -8.88
N GLY A 15 13.94 -0.45 -9.87
CA GLY A 15 15.20 -1.21 -9.73
C GLY A 15 16.21 -0.47 -8.84
N SER A 16 17.30 -1.15 -8.45
CA SER A 16 18.42 -0.54 -7.73
C SER A 16 18.97 0.68 -8.50
N GLY A 17 19.32 1.72 -7.79
CA GLY A 17 19.77 3.01 -8.33
C GLY A 17 18.63 4.00 -8.58
N ALA A 18 17.38 3.55 -8.67
CA ALA A 18 16.27 4.40 -9.04
C ALA A 18 15.94 5.43 -7.96
N TYR A 19 15.89 5.05 -6.68
CA TYR A 19 15.46 5.93 -5.58
C TYR A 19 16.41 7.13 -5.34
N ALA A 20 17.67 6.99 -5.68
CA ALA A 20 18.68 8.03 -5.55
C ALA A 20 18.93 8.81 -6.87
N SER A 21 18.08 8.62 -7.89
CA SER A 21 18.22 9.31 -9.16
C SER A 21 17.63 10.72 -9.13
N PRO A 22 18.16 11.67 -9.92
CA PRO A 22 17.57 13.01 -10.06
C PRO A 22 16.13 12.98 -10.58
N GLU A 23 15.77 11.95 -11.37
CA GLU A 23 14.40 11.72 -11.86
C GLU A 23 13.45 11.39 -10.72
N ALA A 24 13.89 10.55 -9.77
CA ALA A 24 13.13 10.17 -8.60
C ALA A 24 12.91 11.37 -7.65
N GLU A 25 13.91 12.22 -7.47
CA GLU A 25 13.75 13.45 -6.70
C GLU A 25 12.67 14.35 -7.31
N ARG A 26 12.74 14.62 -8.62
CA ARG A 26 11.72 15.40 -9.33
C ARG A 26 10.33 14.78 -9.25
N SER A 27 10.25 13.46 -9.33
CA SER A 27 8.99 12.72 -9.17
C SER A 27 8.39 12.93 -7.79
N MET A 28 9.19 12.85 -6.73
CA MET A 28 8.74 13.04 -5.36
C MET A 28 8.31 14.49 -5.10
N GLU A 29 9.08 15.47 -5.60
CA GLU A 29 8.71 16.90 -5.57
C GLU A 29 7.38 17.16 -6.27
N ARG A 30 7.19 16.57 -7.46
CA ARG A 30 5.93 16.68 -8.20
C ARG A 30 4.77 16.04 -7.44
N LEU A 31 5.00 14.90 -6.81
CA LEU A 31 4.00 14.25 -5.97
C LEU A 31 3.65 15.14 -4.77
N ALA A 32 4.63 15.63 -4.02
CA ALA A 32 4.44 16.51 -2.86
C ALA A 32 3.61 17.75 -3.20
N SER A 33 3.74 18.30 -4.43
CA SER A 33 2.98 19.47 -4.90
C SER A 33 1.46 19.21 -5.01
N ASN A 34 0.99 17.98 -4.85
CA ASN A 34 -0.43 17.64 -4.83
C ASN A 34 -1.07 17.79 -3.43
N GLY A 35 -0.33 18.27 -2.43
CA GLY A 35 -0.87 18.56 -1.09
C GLY A 35 -0.97 17.34 -0.18
N LEU A 36 -0.05 16.37 -0.34
CA LEU A 36 0.02 15.21 0.56
C LEU A 36 0.70 15.56 1.89
N ASP A 37 0.48 14.67 2.88
CA ASP A 37 1.17 14.69 4.17
C ASP A 37 2.12 13.49 4.31
N TRP A 38 1.84 12.41 3.58
CA TRP A 38 2.52 11.13 3.73
C TRP A 38 2.98 10.55 2.40
N ILE A 39 4.04 9.77 2.49
CA ILE A 39 4.51 8.91 1.41
C ILE A 39 4.78 7.51 1.95
N CYS A 40 4.30 6.49 1.24
CA CYS A 40 4.64 5.10 1.51
C CYS A 40 5.77 4.69 0.56
N ILE A 41 6.89 4.29 1.11
CA ILE A 41 8.09 3.87 0.36
C ILE A 41 8.22 2.36 0.48
N PRO A 42 7.87 1.58 -0.58
CA PRO A 42 8.06 0.15 -0.58
C PRO A 42 9.52 -0.22 -0.81
N VAL A 43 9.96 -1.32 -0.18
CA VAL A 43 11.24 -1.96 -0.45
C VAL A 43 10.98 -3.40 -0.83
N ASN A 44 11.32 -3.79 -2.05
CA ASN A 44 11.01 -5.12 -2.57
C ASN A 44 12.13 -6.11 -2.24
N CYS A 45 11.80 -7.14 -1.46
CA CYS A 45 12.61 -8.34 -1.28
C CYS A 45 11.91 -9.55 -1.86
N PHE A 46 12.59 -10.67 -1.91
CA PHE A 46 12.13 -11.80 -2.70
C PHE A 46 12.27 -13.13 -1.95
N GLN A 47 11.44 -14.08 -2.35
CA GLN A 47 11.65 -15.51 -2.15
C GLN A 47 11.46 -16.22 -3.51
N GLU A 48 11.97 -17.44 -3.67
CA GLU A 48 11.92 -18.12 -4.97
C GLU A 48 10.48 -18.44 -5.39
N SER A 49 9.68 -18.98 -4.47
CA SER A 49 8.28 -19.35 -4.70
C SER A 49 7.48 -19.25 -3.38
N TYR A 50 6.16 -19.42 -3.43
CA TYR A 50 5.27 -19.34 -2.25
C TYR A 50 5.58 -20.41 -1.17
N TYR A 51 6.32 -21.46 -1.46
CA TYR A 51 6.75 -22.50 -0.51
C TYR A 51 8.24 -22.42 -0.14
N SER A 52 8.95 -21.38 -0.56
CA SER A 52 10.35 -21.16 -0.19
C SER A 52 10.46 -20.61 1.22
N LEU A 53 11.56 -20.99 1.92
CA LEU A 53 11.75 -20.67 3.33
C LEU A 53 12.63 -19.43 3.58
N ASN A 54 13.22 -18.88 2.53
CA ASN A 54 14.16 -17.77 2.65
C ASN A 54 13.67 -16.53 1.95
N VAL A 55 13.68 -15.43 2.69
CA VAL A 55 13.51 -14.07 2.15
C VAL A 55 14.89 -13.45 1.97
N PHE A 56 15.14 -12.84 0.83
CA PHE A 56 16.44 -12.28 0.47
C PHE A 56 16.32 -11.03 -0.39
N SER A 57 17.36 -10.20 -0.34
CA SER A 57 17.54 -9.07 -1.26
C SER A 57 18.10 -9.55 -2.60
N LEU A 58 17.58 -9.05 -3.71
CA LEU A 58 18.02 -9.43 -5.04
C LEU A 58 18.77 -8.27 -5.69
N PHE A 59 20.05 -8.49 -6.02
CA PHE A 59 20.89 -7.51 -6.69
C PHE A 59 20.22 -6.97 -7.97
N GLY A 60 20.23 -5.66 -8.13
CA GLY A 60 19.61 -4.97 -9.27
C GLY A 60 18.09 -4.80 -9.17
N ARG A 61 17.42 -5.39 -8.17
CA ARG A 61 15.97 -5.27 -7.96
C ARG A 61 15.57 -4.76 -6.58
N THR A 62 16.26 -5.18 -5.52
CA THR A 62 16.07 -4.63 -4.18
C THR A 62 16.83 -3.30 -4.05
N GLN A 63 16.20 -2.29 -3.51
CA GLN A 63 16.85 -1.02 -3.18
C GLN A 63 17.90 -1.23 -2.10
N THR A 64 19.04 -0.56 -2.20
CA THR A 64 20.04 -0.56 -1.13
C THR A 64 19.58 0.25 0.08
N ASP A 65 20.21 0.02 1.23
CA ASP A 65 19.89 0.79 2.44
C ASP A 65 20.17 2.29 2.24
N GLU A 66 21.20 2.63 1.47
CA GLU A 66 21.56 4.01 1.12
C GLU A 66 20.49 4.65 0.22
N GLU A 67 19.93 3.90 -0.74
CA GLU A 67 18.84 4.39 -1.59
C GLU A 67 17.56 4.63 -0.78
N VAL A 68 17.24 3.70 0.14
CA VAL A 68 16.11 3.88 1.07
C VAL A 68 16.33 5.11 1.94
N ALA A 69 17.53 5.27 2.50
CA ALA A 69 17.86 6.45 3.31
C ALA A 69 17.76 7.75 2.50
N PHE A 70 18.22 7.73 1.24
CA PHE A 70 18.09 8.88 0.36
C PHE A 70 16.62 9.28 0.13
N ALA A 71 15.76 8.31 -0.22
CA ALA A 71 14.35 8.56 -0.48
C ALA A 71 13.61 9.04 0.79
N VAL A 72 13.88 8.47 1.96
CA VAL A 72 13.30 8.90 3.25
C VAL A 72 13.72 10.32 3.59
N ASN A 73 15.03 10.64 3.51
CA ASN A 73 15.52 11.98 3.78
C ASN A 73 14.95 13.02 2.79
N LYS A 74 14.83 12.67 1.52
CA LYS A 74 14.18 13.54 0.53
C LYS A 74 12.71 13.78 0.87
N ALA A 75 11.96 12.77 1.25
CA ALA A 75 10.56 12.90 1.68
C ALA A 75 10.43 13.85 2.89
N HIS A 76 11.23 13.63 3.93
CA HIS A 76 11.28 14.51 5.10
C HIS A 76 11.66 15.96 4.75
N SER A 77 12.61 16.16 3.83
CA SER A 77 12.98 17.50 3.36
C SER A 77 11.86 18.26 2.66
N LEU A 78 10.87 17.52 2.12
CA LEU A 78 9.65 18.06 1.51
C LEU A 78 8.49 18.19 2.52
N GLY A 79 8.73 17.90 3.81
CA GLY A 79 7.73 17.97 4.87
C GLY A 79 6.76 16.78 4.89
N LEU A 80 7.06 15.71 4.15
CA LEU A 80 6.26 14.49 4.14
C LEU A 80 6.64 13.55 5.27
N LYS A 81 5.66 12.93 5.90
CA LYS A 81 5.85 11.78 6.79
C LYS A 81 6.03 10.51 5.97
N VAL A 82 6.79 9.57 6.50
CA VAL A 82 7.16 8.35 5.77
C VAL A 82 6.58 7.11 6.43
N CYS A 83 5.89 6.29 5.63
CA CYS A 83 5.64 4.88 5.92
C CYS A 83 6.67 4.04 5.17
N LEU A 84 7.56 3.35 5.87
CA LEU A 84 8.42 2.36 5.24
C LEU A 84 7.66 1.03 5.11
N LYS A 85 7.61 0.48 3.89
CA LYS A 85 6.82 -0.73 3.59
C LYS A 85 7.69 -1.82 2.96
N PRO A 86 8.40 -2.62 3.77
CA PRO A 86 9.12 -3.78 3.27
C PRO A 86 8.13 -4.83 2.73
N MET A 87 8.33 -5.27 1.49
CA MET A 87 7.43 -6.18 0.78
C MET A 87 8.21 -7.40 0.31
N VAL A 88 7.57 -8.57 0.34
CA VAL A 88 8.14 -9.82 -0.19
C VAL A 88 7.33 -10.26 -1.39
N ASP A 89 8.03 -10.59 -2.49
CA ASP A 89 7.45 -11.17 -3.69
C ASP A 89 8.10 -12.50 -4.06
N CYS A 90 7.34 -13.34 -4.78
CA CYS A 90 7.86 -14.60 -5.30
C CYS A 90 8.45 -14.40 -6.70
N LEU A 91 9.66 -14.91 -6.93
CA LEU A 91 10.33 -14.81 -8.24
C LEU A 91 9.62 -15.60 -9.34
N ASP A 92 8.92 -16.68 -8.97
CA ASP A 92 8.08 -17.47 -9.88
C ASP A 92 6.75 -16.80 -10.23
N ARG A 93 6.51 -15.55 -9.75
CA ARG A 93 5.29 -14.77 -9.90
C ARG A 93 4.06 -15.35 -9.16
N SER A 94 4.24 -16.31 -8.27
CA SER A 94 3.18 -16.71 -7.35
C SER A 94 2.80 -15.53 -6.46
N TRP A 95 1.50 -15.36 -6.21
CA TRP A 95 1.02 -14.33 -5.32
C TRP A 95 1.45 -14.61 -3.87
N ARG A 96 2.01 -13.64 -3.19
CA ARG A 96 2.54 -13.73 -1.81
C ARG A 96 1.50 -14.21 -0.78
N ALA A 97 0.21 -13.96 -1.02
CA ALA A 97 -0.87 -14.46 -0.17
C ALA A 97 -0.95 -16.00 -0.13
N ARG A 98 -0.33 -16.69 -1.10
CA ARG A 98 -0.27 -18.16 -1.15
C ARG A 98 0.87 -18.75 -0.32
N ILE A 99 1.74 -17.95 0.28
CA ILE A 99 2.81 -18.44 1.16
C ILE A 99 2.17 -19.30 2.24
N ASN A 100 2.41 -20.60 2.17
CA ASN A 100 1.82 -21.58 3.08
C ASN A 100 2.65 -22.86 3.10
N PHE A 101 2.60 -23.59 4.22
CA PHE A 101 3.34 -24.82 4.42
C PHE A 101 2.44 -25.91 4.98
N PRO A 102 2.78 -27.20 4.73
CA PRO A 102 2.04 -28.32 5.26
C PRO A 102 1.94 -28.28 6.79
N PRO A 103 0.74 -28.42 7.35
CA PRO A 103 0.51 -28.32 8.81
C PRO A 103 1.20 -29.43 9.60
N GLU A 104 1.54 -30.57 8.95
CA GLU A 104 2.24 -31.70 9.56
C GLU A 104 3.69 -31.41 9.91
N ASN A 105 4.23 -30.31 9.37
CA ASN A 105 5.62 -29.93 9.60
C ASN A 105 5.76 -28.46 10.04
N PRO A 106 5.55 -28.17 11.33
CA PRO A 106 5.60 -26.81 11.86
C PRO A 106 6.99 -26.16 11.72
N MET A 107 8.04 -26.95 11.52
CA MET A 107 9.39 -26.43 11.31
C MET A 107 9.50 -25.55 10.05
N TYR A 108 8.66 -25.73 9.06
CA TYR A 108 8.66 -24.84 7.88
C TYR A 108 8.25 -23.42 8.25
N TRP A 109 7.19 -23.26 9.03
CA TRP A 109 6.80 -21.95 9.53
C TRP A 109 7.86 -21.34 10.44
N GLU A 110 8.44 -22.11 11.35
CA GLU A 110 9.52 -21.65 12.21
C GLU A 110 10.69 -21.09 11.38
N ARG A 111 11.16 -21.83 10.37
CA ARG A 111 12.25 -21.41 9.49
C ARG A 111 11.88 -20.19 8.64
N TRP A 112 10.68 -20.20 8.10
CA TRP A 112 10.21 -19.06 7.30
C TRP A 112 10.13 -17.80 8.14
N PHE A 113 9.49 -17.85 9.33
CA PHE A 113 9.42 -16.70 10.22
C PHE A 113 10.80 -16.28 10.73
N ALA A 114 11.73 -17.18 10.98
CA ALA A 114 13.10 -16.82 11.31
C ALA A 114 13.79 -16.02 10.19
N SER A 115 13.50 -16.32 8.92
CA SER A 115 13.98 -15.53 7.78
C SER A 115 13.25 -14.22 7.63
N TYR A 116 11.91 -14.23 7.69
CA TYR A 116 11.07 -13.05 7.55
C TYR A 116 11.29 -12.05 8.69
N THR A 117 11.43 -12.52 9.93
CA THR A 117 11.70 -11.64 11.08
C THR A 117 13.06 -10.94 10.93
N ARG A 118 14.13 -11.63 10.49
CA ARG A 118 15.41 -10.97 10.21
C ARG A 118 15.28 -9.86 9.17
N PHE A 119 14.57 -10.14 8.09
CA PHE A 119 14.26 -9.15 7.05
C PHE A 119 13.49 -7.97 7.64
N MET A 120 12.42 -8.21 8.38
CA MET A 120 11.59 -7.15 8.95
C MET A 120 12.36 -6.32 10.01
N LEU A 121 13.15 -6.95 10.87
CA LEU A 121 13.95 -6.24 11.87
C LEU A 121 15.06 -5.39 11.24
N HIS A 122 15.62 -5.80 10.11
CA HIS A 122 16.55 -4.96 9.35
C HIS A 122 15.91 -3.63 8.95
N TYR A 123 14.72 -3.69 8.34
CA TYR A 123 14.00 -2.46 7.94
C TYR A 123 13.37 -1.71 9.12
N ALA A 124 13.02 -2.39 10.20
CA ALA A 124 12.60 -1.73 11.44
C ALA A 124 13.74 -0.87 12.03
N ALA A 125 14.97 -1.38 12.02
CA ALA A 125 16.13 -0.62 12.46
C ALA A 125 16.43 0.58 11.52
N ILE A 126 16.26 0.42 10.22
CA ILE A 126 16.39 1.52 9.25
C ILE A 126 15.29 2.56 9.49
N ALA A 127 14.04 2.15 9.67
CA ALA A 127 12.92 3.04 9.94
C ALA A 127 13.13 3.85 11.21
N GLU A 128 13.58 3.21 12.30
CA GLU A 128 13.92 3.89 13.56
C GLU A 128 15.06 4.89 13.37
N LYS A 129 16.15 4.48 12.75
CA LYS A 129 17.33 5.34 12.52
C LYS A 129 17.02 6.56 11.67
N LEU A 130 16.15 6.43 10.69
CA LEU A 130 15.77 7.49 9.75
C LEU A 130 14.58 8.33 10.23
N GLY A 131 13.93 7.94 11.36
CA GLY A 131 12.78 8.63 11.91
C GLY A 131 11.52 8.47 11.06
N CYS A 132 11.36 7.33 10.35
CA CYS A 132 10.10 7.04 9.67
C CYS A 132 8.96 6.99 10.69
N GLU A 133 7.85 7.64 10.40
CA GLU A 133 6.72 7.72 11.33
C GLU A 133 5.89 6.45 11.39
N MET A 134 5.93 5.63 10.33
CA MET A 134 5.19 4.36 10.24
C MET A 134 6.03 3.26 9.60
N LEU A 135 5.85 2.03 10.09
CA LEU A 135 6.41 0.80 9.49
C LEU A 135 5.27 -0.17 9.18
N CYS A 136 5.23 -0.66 7.96
CA CYS A 136 4.30 -1.73 7.55
C CYS A 136 4.98 -3.11 7.72
N THR A 137 4.38 -3.99 8.53
CA THR A 137 4.97 -5.29 8.91
C THR A 137 4.56 -6.45 8.02
N GLY A 138 3.80 -6.21 6.99
CA GLY A 138 3.38 -7.20 5.99
C GLY A 138 2.37 -6.60 5.02
N CYS A 139 2.29 -7.17 3.83
CA CYS A 139 1.39 -6.73 2.79
C CYS A 139 0.82 -7.92 2.03
N GLU A 140 -0.50 -8.12 2.15
CA GLU A 140 -1.24 -9.16 1.43
C GLU A 140 -0.72 -10.59 1.65
N MET A 141 -0.40 -10.96 2.87
CA MET A 141 0.26 -12.23 3.20
C MET A 141 -0.69 -13.20 3.93
N ALA A 142 -1.89 -13.44 3.38
CA ALA A 142 -2.98 -14.18 4.04
C ALA A 142 -2.55 -15.55 4.64
N GLY A 143 -1.64 -16.27 4.00
CA GLY A 143 -1.10 -17.52 4.55
C GLY A 143 -0.25 -17.31 5.80
N MET A 144 0.62 -16.29 5.81
CA MET A 144 1.38 -15.86 6.98
C MET A 144 0.44 -15.32 8.07
N ASP A 145 -0.52 -14.48 7.68
CA ASP A 145 -1.44 -13.79 8.60
C ASP A 145 -2.29 -14.78 9.42
N SER A 146 -2.49 -15.99 8.90
CA SER A 146 -3.18 -17.09 9.61
C SER A 146 -2.34 -17.73 10.73
N GLN A 147 -1.09 -17.30 10.94
CA GLN A 147 -0.17 -17.86 11.92
C GLN A 147 -0.07 -16.97 13.17
N ASP A 148 -1.16 -16.87 13.93
CA ASP A 148 -1.35 -15.91 15.04
C ASP A 148 -0.14 -15.80 15.98
N ALA A 149 0.37 -16.93 16.50
CA ALA A 149 1.48 -16.93 17.46
C ALA A 149 2.78 -16.35 16.87
N TYR A 150 3.06 -16.65 15.61
CA TYR A 150 4.23 -16.13 14.93
C TYR A 150 4.07 -14.64 14.57
N CYS A 151 2.86 -14.23 14.18
CA CYS A 151 2.58 -12.83 13.89
C CYS A 151 2.67 -11.97 15.16
N LEU A 152 2.11 -12.41 16.29
CA LEU A 152 2.28 -11.74 17.57
C LEU A 152 3.75 -11.59 17.94
N LYS A 153 4.53 -12.68 17.81
CA LYS A 153 5.96 -12.66 18.09
C LYS A 153 6.71 -11.67 17.18
N LEU A 154 6.38 -11.63 15.90
CA LEU A 154 6.94 -10.66 14.94
C LEU A 154 6.69 -9.22 15.40
N ILE A 155 5.45 -8.89 15.78
CA ILE A 155 5.10 -7.54 16.26
C ILE A 155 5.86 -7.19 17.54
N GLU A 156 5.96 -8.13 18.49
CA GLU A 156 6.76 -7.95 19.70
C GLU A 156 8.24 -7.66 19.39
N ASP A 157 8.84 -8.41 18.46
CA ASP A 157 10.24 -8.23 18.08
C ASP A 157 10.45 -6.88 17.36
N VAL A 158 9.54 -6.49 16.47
CA VAL A 158 9.55 -5.17 15.82
C VAL A 158 9.47 -4.06 16.87
N ARG A 159 8.58 -4.15 17.86
CA ARG A 159 8.42 -3.16 18.93
C ARG A 159 9.66 -2.95 19.82
N ARG A 160 10.59 -3.93 19.86
CA ARG A 160 11.87 -3.78 20.57
C ARG A 160 12.88 -2.90 19.81
N VAL A 161 12.65 -2.71 18.52
CA VAL A 161 13.58 -2.02 17.60
C VAL A 161 12.99 -0.72 17.09
N TYR A 162 11.68 -0.68 16.85
CA TYR A 162 10.97 0.44 16.24
C TYR A 162 9.87 0.98 17.16
N HIS A 163 9.87 2.29 17.40
CA HIS A 163 8.99 2.98 18.35
C HIS A 163 7.91 3.85 17.71
N GLY A 164 7.87 3.94 16.38
CA GLY A 164 6.83 4.62 15.63
C GLY A 164 5.55 3.80 15.48
N ILE A 165 4.67 4.23 14.57
CA ILE A 165 3.40 3.56 14.28
C ILE A 165 3.66 2.25 13.55
N VAL A 166 3.13 1.14 14.06
CA VAL A 166 3.17 -0.17 13.41
C VAL A 166 1.84 -0.43 12.72
N MET A 167 1.88 -0.61 11.42
CA MET A 167 0.75 -1.00 10.57
C MET A 167 0.98 -2.40 10.02
N HIS A 168 -0.11 -3.14 9.80
CA HIS A 168 -0.10 -4.35 8.98
C HIS A 168 -1.17 -4.26 7.90
N ASN A 169 -0.84 -4.65 6.66
CA ASN A 169 -1.71 -4.48 5.50
C ASN A 169 -2.30 -5.82 5.05
N VAL A 170 -3.57 -6.06 5.35
CA VAL A 170 -4.33 -7.26 4.96
C VAL A 170 -5.02 -7.09 3.60
N ASN A 171 -5.41 -8.21 2.98
CA ASN A 171 -6.26 -8.19 1.79
C ASN A 171 -7.69 -7.75 2.14
N HIS A 172 -8.37 -7.11 1.19
CA HIS A 172 -9.83 -6.96 1.29
C HIS A 172 -10.50 -8.33 1.38
N GLY A 173 -11.48 -8.43 2.27
CA GLY A 173 -12.17 -9.69 2.60
C GLY A 173 -11.48 -10.54 3.67
N ASP A 174 -10.32 -10.12 4.18
CA ASP A 174 -9.59 -10.77 5.27
C ASP A 174 -9.61 -9.95 6.57
N GLU A 175 -10.25 -8.81 6.61
CA GLU A 175 -10.18 -7.79 7.66
C GLU A 175 -10.61 -8.29 9.04
N MET A 176 -11.48 -9.31 9.10
CA MET A 176 -12.01 -9.89 10.35
C MET A 176 -11.38 -11.24 10.72
N LYS A 177 -10.37 -11.70 9.97
CA LYS A 177 -9.89 -13.09 10.09
C LYS A 177 -8.79 -13.30 11.12
N PHE A 178 -8.04 -12.27 11.49
CA PHE A 178 -6.79 -12.42 12.22
C PHE A 178 -6.83 -11.73 13.60
N PRO A 179 -7.07 -12.48 14.70
CA PRO A 179 -7.21 -11.91 16.05
C PRO A 179 -5.99 -11.10 16.51
N TRP A 180 -4.79 -11.44 16.03
CA TRP A 180 -3.53 -10.77 16.37
C TRP A 180 -3.42 -9.33 15.84
N LEU A 181 -4.31 -8.88 14.95
CA LEU A 181 -4.36 -7.49 14.48
C LEU A 181 -4.60 -6.48 15.61
N THR A 182 -5.06 -6.93 16.78
CA THR A 182 -5.11 -6.10 17.98
C THR A 182 -3.71 -5.64 18.46
N ALA A 183 -2.62 -6.28 18.03
CA ALA A 183 -1.25 -5.93 18.41
C ALA A 183 -0.64 -4.77 17.60
N VAL A 184 -1.19 -4.44 16.43
CA VAL A 184 -0.75 -3.28 15.63
C VAL A 184 -1.44 -2.00 16.06
N ASP A 185 -0.91 -0.84 15.64
CA ASP A 185 -1.54 0.47 15.91
C ASP A 185 -2.60 0.82 14.87
N VAL A 186 -2.38 0.43 13.61
CA VAL A 186 -3.26 0.71 12.48
C VAL A 186 -3.45 -0.58 11.68
N ILE A 187 -4.69 -0.90 11.33
CA ILE A 187 -4.98 -1.97 10.39
C ILE A 187 -5.06 -1.35 8.98
N GLY A 188 -4.09 -1.71 8.15
CA GLY A 188 -4.05 -1.36 6.73
C GLY A 188 -4.84 -2.38 5.90
N ILE A 189 -5.47 -1.91 4.85
CA ILE A 189 -6.27 -2.74 3.94
C ILE A 189 -5.84 -2.47 2.50
N SER A 190 -5.57 -3.52 1.73
CA SER A 190 -5.52 -3.45 0.26
C SER A 190 -6.93 -3.34 -0.27
N ALA A 191 -7.43 -2.11 -0.39
CA ALA A 191 -8.83 -1.79 -0.61
C ALA A 191 -9.23 -1.86 -2.11
N TYR A 192 -8.97 -2.99 -2.73
CA TYR A 192 -9.34 -3.25 -4.12
C TYR A 192 -10.73 -3.88 -4.24
N TYR A 193 -11.73 -3.26 -3.62
CA TYR A 193 -13.11 -3.74 -3.67
C TYR A 193 -13.75 -3.48 -5.03
N PRO A 194 -14.38 -4.50 -5.67
CA PRO A 194 -15.22 -4.27 -6.84
C PRO A 194 -16.35 -3.28 -6.51
N CYS A 195 -16.51 -2.26 -7.31
CA CYS A 195 -17.53 -1.24 -7.05
C CYS A 195 -18.43 -0.94 -8.24
N THR A 196 -18.35 -1.74 -9.31
CA THR A 196 -19.25 -1.65 -10.46
C THR A 196 -19.60 -3.01 -11.04
N THR A 197 -20.62 -3.02 -11.91
CA THR A 197 -20.97 -4.16 -12.76
C THR A 197 -20.82 -3.77 -14.24
N PRO A 198 -20.86 -4.73 -15.18
CA PRO A 198 -20.86 -4.40 -16.61
C PRO A 198 -21.99 -3.45 -17.02
N GLU A 199 -23.14 -3.53 -16.34
CA GLU A 199 -24.38 -2.80 -16.62
C GLU A 199 -24.40 -1.44 -15.96
N ASN A 200 -23.70 -1.24 -14.84
CA ASN A 200 -23.71 0.03 -14.09
C ASN A 200 -22.32 0.43 -13.61
N ARG A 201 -21.76 1.46 -14.25
CA ARG A 201 -20.47 2.06 -13.92
C ARG A 201 -20.59 3.54 -13.54
N SER A 202 -21.77 3.98 -13.11
CA SER A 202 -21.99 5.36 -12.72
C SER A 202 -21.29 5.69 -11.40
N LEU A 203 -20.93 6.96 -11.24
CA LEU A 203 -20.34 7.47 -9.99
C LEU A 203 -21.29 7.26 -8.80
N GLU A 204 -22.59 7.44 -9.00
CA GLU A 204 -23.61 7.24 -7.98
C GLU A 204 -23.59 5.80 -7.48
N HIS A 205 -23.55 4.82 -8.39
CA HIS A 205 -23.47 3.42 -8.01
C HIS A 205 -22.16 3.10 -7.28
N MET A 206 -21.03 3.62 -7.75
CA MET A 206 -19.76 3.47 -7.04
C MET A 206 -19.84 4.01 -5.61
N LYS A 207 -20.45 5.19 -5.41
CA LYS A 207 -20.66 5.78 -4.07
C LYS A 207 -21.56 4.93 -3.18
N GLU A 208 -22.63 4.35 -3.73
CA GLU A 208 -23.49 3.42 -2.98
C GLU A 208 -22.68 2.19 -2.49
N VAL A 209 -21.90 1.58 -3.38
CA VAL A 209 -21.08 0.42 -3.03
C VAL A 209 -20.01 0.80 -1.99
N TRP A 210 -19.30 1.92 -2.18
CA TRP A 210 -18.28 2.39 -1.24
C TRP A 210 -18.87 2.78 0.12
N THR A 211 -20.13 3.26 0.17
CA THR A 211 -20.84 3.49 1.44
C THR A 211 -21.03 2.17 2.17
N GLY A 212 -21.50 1.12 1.50
CA GLY A 212 -21.64 -0.20 2.09
C GLY A 212 -20.30 -0.80 2.57
N ILE A 213 -19.22 -0.57 1.82
CA ILE A 213 -17.85 -0.96 2.24
C ILE A 213 -17.45 -0.20 3.50
N SER A 214 -17.68 1.10 3.55
CA SER A 214 -17.40 1.93 4.72
C SER A 214 -18.15 1.45 5.97
N ASP A 215 -19.43 1.11 5.83
CA ASP A 215 -20.25 0.59 6.94
C ASP A 215 -19.79 -0.80 7.41
N MET A 216 -19.29 -1.62 6.50
CA MET A 216 -18.65 -2.91 6.84
C MET A 216 -17.35 -2.70 7.60
N LEU A 217 -16.51 -1.76 7.16
CA LEU A 217 -15.23 -1.46 7.81
C LEU A 217 -15.40 -0.78 9.18
N GLU A 218 -16.47 -0.04 9.41
CA GLU A 218 -16.81 0.47 10.74
C GLU A 218 -16.96 -0.67 11.77
N LYS A 219 -17.57 -1.80 11.37
CA LYS A 219 -17.66 -3.01 12.21
C LYS A 219 -16.30 -3.67 12.46
N VAL A 220 -15.38 -3.60 11.50
CA VAL A 220 -13.99 -4.04 11.70
C VAL A 220 -13.31 -3.17 12.76
N HIS A 221 -13.47 -1.85 12.67
CA HIS A 221 -12.98 -0.93 13.68
C HIS A 221 -13.55 -1.23 15.06
N GLU A 222 -14.86 -1.41 15.18
CA GLU A 222 -15.53 -1.74 16.43
C GLU A 222 -15.03 -3.06 17.03
N HIS A 223 -14.78 -4.07 16.18
CA HIS A 223 -14.28 -5.38 16.62
C HIS A 223 -12.87 -5.33 17.21
N TYR A 224 -11.95 -4.64 16.55
CA TYR A 224 -10.54 -4.57 16.97
C TYR A 224 -10.21 -3.38 17.87
N GLY A 225 -11.05 -2.35 17.90
CA GLY A 225 -10.75 -1.07 18.56
C GLY A 225 -9.57 -0.32 17.95
N LYS A 226 -9.27 -0.55 16.66
CA LYS A 226 -8.12 0.03 15.95
C LYS A 226 -8.57 0.93 14.81
N PRO A 227 -7.86 2.05 14.55
CA PRO A 227 -8.06 2.82 13.34
C PRO A 227 -7.73 2.00 12.10
N LEU A 228 -8.44 2.26 11.01
CA LEU A 228 -8.25 1.62 9.72
C LEU A 228 -7.74 2.62 8.69
N MET A 229 -6.95 2.14 7.72
CA MET A 229 -6.55 2.91 6.55
C MET A 229 -6.58 2.06 5.28
N TYR A 230 -6.76 2.70 4.15
CA TYR A 230 -6.52 2.05 2.85
C TYR A 230 -5.03 2.13 2.54
N ALA A 231 -4.30 1.08 2.96
CA ALA A 231 -2.84 0.97 2.80
C ALA A 231 -2.41 0.68 1.35
N GLU A 232 -3.37 0.25 0.53
CA GLU A 232 -3.32 0.24 -0.94
C GLU A 232 -4.74 0.46 -1.47
N ILE A 233 -4.89 1.36 -2.43
CA ILE A 233 -6.15 1.61 -3.13
C ILE A 233 -5.87 2.27 -4.47
N GLY A 234 -6.53 1.82 -5.52
CA GLY A 234 -6.40 2.39 -6.85
C GLY A 234 -7.02 1.50 -7.91
N VAL A 235 -7.13 2.01 -9.10
CA VAL A 235 -7.58 1.27 -10.29
C VAL A 235 -6.76 1.69 -11.49
N ARG A 236 -6.69 0.81 -12.48
CA ARG A 236 -6.05 1.10 -13.76
C ARG A 236 -6.86 2.13 -14.56
N ASN A 237 -6.22 2.71 -15.55
CA ASN A 237 -6.84 3.69 -16.42
C ASN A 237 -7.39 3.02 -17.71
N GLU A 238 -8.34 2.11 -17.53
CA GLU A 238 -9.00 1.39 -18.62
C GLU A 238 -10.47 1.08 -18.30
N ALA A 239 -11.30 0.93 -19.32
CA ALA A 239 -12.72 0.68 -19.14
C ALA A 239 -12.97 -0.65 -18.41
N GLY A 240 -13.86 -0.65 -17.40
CA GLY A 240 -14.15 -1.80 -16.56
C GLY A 240 -13.13 -2.06 -15.46
N CYS A 241 -12.19 -1.14 -15.23
CA CYS A 241 -11.18 -1.27 -14.18
C CYS A 241 -11.77 -1.40 -12.77
N THR A 242 -12.95 -0.85 -12.55
CA THR A 242 -13.64 -0.83 -11.25
C THR A 242 -14.40 -2.12 -10.92
N GLN A 243 -14.51 -3.06 -11.87
CA GLN A 243 -15.07 -4.39 -11.65
C GLN A 243 -14.05 -5.35 -11.01
N TYR A 244 -12.78 -5.17 -11.34
CA TYR A 244 -11.66 -5.97 -10.85
C TYR A 244 -10.48 -5.06 -10.50
N PRO A 245 -10.59 -4.22 -9.47
CA PRO A 245 -9.61 -3.18 -9.16
C PRO A 245 -8.18 -3.67 -8.96
N TRP A 246 -8.00 -4.90 -8.48
CA TRP A 246 -6.69 -5.54 -8.26
C TRP A 246 -6.02 -6.03 -9.54
N ASP A 247 -6.74 -6.09 -10.70
CA ASP A 247 -6.20 -6.71 -11.91
C ASP A 247 -5.15 -5.79 -12.58
N PHE A 248 -3.91 -6.25 -12.59
CA PHE A 248 -2.77 -5.56 -13.19
C PHE A 248 -2.39 -6.11 -14.58
N LYS A 249 -3.19 -7.04 -15.14
CA LYS A 249 -2.90 -7.62 -16.46
C LYS A 249 -2.97 -6.56 -17.54
N HIS A 250 -1.95 -6.53 -18.39
CA HIS A 250 -1.96 -5.67 -19.56
C HIS A 250 -3.03 -6.12 -20.56
N ARG A 251 -3.94 -5.20 -20.92
CA ARG A 251 -5.06 -5.42 -21.84
C ARG A 251 -5.02 -4.37 -22.94
N PRO A 252 -4.25 -4.60 -24.04
CA PRO A 252 -4.07 -3.59 -25.08
C PRO A 252 -5.39 -3.21 -25.75
N ASP A 253 -6.31 -4.16 -25.90
CA ASP A 253 -7.58 -4.00 -26.61
C ASP A 253 -8.69 -3.33 -25.77
N VAL A 254 -8.51 -3.19 -24.46
CA VAL A 254 -9.48 -2.50 -23.60
C VAL A 254 -9.33 -0.98 -23.78
N PRO A 255 -10.41 -0.24 -24.01
CA PRO A 255 -10.32 1.21 -24.15
C PRO A 255 -9.77 1.91 -22.90
N TYR A 256 -9.04 2.98 -23.09
CA TYR A 256 -8.66 3.93 -22.07
C TYR A 256 -9.90 4.60 -21.44
N SER A 257 -9.93 4.75 -20.12
CA SER A 257 -11.05 5.36 -19.40
C SER A 257 -10.59 6.20 -18.21
N GLU A 258 -10.23 7.45 -18.49
CA GLU A 258 -9.81 8.42 -17.49
C GLU A 258 -10.94 8.79 -16.53
N GLN A 259 -12.17 8.85 -17.04
CA GLN A 259 -13.35 9.18 -16.25
C GLN A 259 -13.67 8.10 -15.22
N GLU A 260 -13.65 6.82 -15.62
CA GLU A 260 -13.94 5.72 -14.69
C GLU A 260 -12.88 5.65 -13.56
N GLN A 261 -11.60 5.90 -13.89
CA GLN A 261 -10.57 6.03 -12.87
C GLN A 261 -10.86 7.19 -11.92
N ALA A 262 -11.21 8.37 -12.44
CA ALA A 262 -11.50 9.54 -11.63
C ALA A 262 -12.74 9.35 -10.72
N ASP A 263 -13.78 8.71 -11.24
CA ASP A 263 -15.01 8.42 -10.50
C ASP A 263 -14.76 7.43 -9.35
N PHE A 264 -13.88 6.44 -9.54
CA PHE A 264 -13.45 5.55 -8.48
C PHE A 264 -12.80 6.32 -7.32
N TYR A 265 -11.87 7.23 -7.62
CA TYR A 265 -11.19 8.05 -6.61
C TYR A 265 -12.17 8.97 -5.88
N GLU A 266 -13.09 9.62 -6.61
CA GLU A 266 -14.15 10.45 -6.02
C GLU A 266 -15.06 9.62 -5.10
N ALA A 267 -15.51 8.44 -5.54
CA ALA A 267 -16.40 7.59 -4.77
C ALA A 267 -15.71 7.11 -3.46
N ALA A 268 -14.49 6.60 -3.56
CA ALA A 268 -13.76 6.08 -2.41
C ALA A 268 -13.48 7.17 -1.36
N ILE A 269 -13.01 8.35 -1.78
CA ILE A 269 -12.65 9.43 -0.83
C ILE A 269 -13.90 10.06 -0.20
N SER A 270 -14.97 10.26 -0.97
CA SER A 270 -16.18 10.93 -0.48
C SER A 270 -16.95 10.12 0.57
N THR A 271 -16.74 8.81 0.65
CA THR A 271 -17.49 7.90 1.54
C THR A 271 -16.73 7.48 2.80
N SER A 272 -15.40 7.61 2.82
CA SER A 272 -14.57 7.17 3.95
C SER A 272 -13.88 8.33 4.69
N PHE A 273 -13.65 9.46 4.02
CA PHE A 273 -12.82 10.54 4.54
C PHE A 273 -13.29 11.13 5.89
N ASP A 274 -14.60 11.30 6.09
CA ASP A 274 -15.18 11.90 7.30
C ASP A 274 -15.44 10.90 8.44
N LYS A 275 -15.16 9.62 8.22
CA LYS A 275 -15.39 8.58 9.23
C LYS A 275 -14.37 8.72 10.37
N PRO A 276 -14.81 8.71 11.65
CA PRO A 276 -13.92 8.94 12.80
C PRO A 276 -12.89 7.84 13.01
N TRP A 277 -13.16 6.63 12.54
CA TRP A 277 -12.30 5.46 12.64
C TRP A 277 -11.28 5.37 11.49
N PHE A 278 -11.47 6.14 10.43
CA PHE A 278 -10.62 6.11 9.24
C PHE A 278 -9.45 7.08 9.38
N CYS A 279 -8.23 6.62 9.15
CA CYS A 279 -7.04 7.45 9.35
C CYS A 279 -6.30 7.84 8.07
N GLY A 280 -6.61 7.26 6.89
CA GLY A 280 -5.99 7.76 5.66
C GLY A 280 -5.84 6.77 4.52
N TYR A 281 -5.11 7.22 3.51
CA TYR A 281 -4.90 6.50 2.25
C TYR A 281 -3.42 6.42 1.92
N PHE A 282 -2.99 5.29 1.33
CA PHE A 282 -1.84 5.20 0.45
C PHE A 282 -2.34 4.78 -0.93
N TRP A 283 -2.57 5.76 -1.79
CA TRP A 283 -3.04 5.51 -3.15
C TRP A 283 -2.00 4.75 -3.96
N TRP A 284 -2.42 3.76 -4.68
CA TRP A 284 -1.60 2.91 -5.54
C TRP A 284 -1.69 3.38 -6.98
N ASP A 285 -0.63 3.72 -7.69
CA ASP A 285 0.72 3.95 -7.23
C ASP A 285 1.31 5.18 -7.98
N TRP A 286 2.38 5.74 -7.46
CA TRP A 286 3.13 6.81 -8.11
C TRP A 286 4.55 6.35 -8.44
N LYS A 287 5.00 6.55 -9.69
CA LYS A 287 6.29 6.03 -10.16
C LYS A 287 7.46 6.90 -9.70
N ALA A 288 8.59 6.27 -9.33
CA ALA A 288 9.83 7.00 -9.03
C ALA A 288 10.37 7.72 -10.27
N ILE A 289 10.18 7.17 -11.44
CA ILE A 289 10.56 7.80 -12.72
C ILE A 289 9.28 8.05 -13.51
N LEU A 290 8.93 9.32 -13.67
CA LEU A 290 7.73 9.71 -14.42
C LEU A 290 8.01 9.79 -15.92
N PRO A 291 7.07 9.38 -16.78
CA PRO A 291 7.13 9.65 -18.20
C PRO A 291 6.94 11.16 -18.46
N PRO A 292 7.29 11.65 -19.66
CA PRO A 292 6.88 12.99 -20.10
C PRO A 292 5.36 13.18 -19.94
N ILE A 293 4.93 14.36 -19.53
CA ILE A 293 3.52 14.61 -19.16
C ILE A 293 2.56 14.38 -20.32
N GLU A 294 2.97 14.65 -21.54
CA GLU A 294 2.20 14.44 -22.77
C GLU A 294 1.91 12.95 -23.04
N LYS A 295 2.74 12.05 -22.46
CA LYS A 295 2.55 10.58 -22.54
C LYS A 295 1.81 10.00 -21.35
N ALA A 296 1.52 10.80 -20.33
CA ALA A 296 0.86 10.33 -19.11
C ALA A 296 -0.52 9.68 -19.41
N LYS A 297 -1.27 10.24 -20.38
CA LYS A 297 -2.59 9.74 -20.78
C LYS A 297 -2.53 8.44 -21.60
N GLU A 298 -1.41 8.10 -22.18
CA GLU A 298 -1.24 6.81 -22.91
C GLU A 298 -1.06 5.63 -21.95
N ASN A 299 -0.69 5.92 -20.71
CA ASN A 299 -0.42 4.93 -19.69
C ASN A 299 -1.72 4.43 -19.06
N LYS A 300 -2.01 3.13 -19.23
CA LYS A 300 -3.19 2.46 -18.64
C LYS A 300 -2.95 1.88 -17.25
N ASP A 301 -1.80 2.12 -16.64
CA ASP A 301 -1.50 1.66 -15.29
C ASP A 301 -2.27 2.43 -14.21
N PHE A 302 -2.06 2.03 -12.95
CA PHE A 302 -2.67 2.63 -11.76
C PHE A 302 -2.31 4.10 -11.54
N THR A 303 -1.14 4.54 -12.02
CA THR A 303 -0.70 5.91 -11.81
C THR A 303 -1.70 6.94 -12.33
N ILE A 304 -1.94 7.95 -11.51
CA ILE A 304 -2.85 9.06 -11.87
C ILE A 304 -2.10 10.29 -12.37
N TYR A 305 -0.79 10.25 -12.46
CA TYR A 305 0.04 11.35 -12.93
C TYR A 305 -0.45 11.92 -14.27
N GLY A 306 -0.77 13.21 -14.30
CA GLY A 306 -1.28 13.91 -15.49
C GLY A 306 -2.71 13.54 -15.91
N LYS A 307 -3.49 12.86 -15.08
CA LYS A 307 -4.85 12.36 -15.38
C LYS A 307 -5.92 13.07 -14.54
N GLN A 308 -7.21 12.84 -14.87
CA GLN A 308 -8.34 13.47 -14.16
C GLN A 308 -8.37 13.07 -12.67
N ALA A 309 -8.05 11.82 -12.33
CA ALA A 309 -8.01 11.34 -10.95
C ALA A 309 -7.00 12.13 -10.08
N GLU A 310 -5.91 12.61 -10.65
CA GLU A 310 -4.98 13.51 -9.93
C GLU A 310 -5.67 14.82 -9.53
N GLN A 311 -6.50 15.37 -10.40
CA GLN A 311 -7.25 16.61 -10.12
C GLN A 311 -8.35 16.38 -9.08
N VAL A 312 -8.97 15.20 -9.07
CA VAL A 312 -9.95 14.81 -8.04
C VAL A 312 -9.29 14.86 -6.66
N LEU A 313 -8.18 14.16 -6.49
CA LEU A 313 -7.48 14.12 -5.19
C LEU A 313 -6.96 15.49 -4.77
N LYS A 314 -6.39 16.24 -5.70
CA LYS A 314 -5.91 17.60 -5.41
C LYS A 314 -7.01 18.50 -4.85
N LYS A 315 -8.19 18.50 -5.47
CA LYS A 315 -9.35 19.24 -4.98
C LYS A 315 -9.79 18.81 -3.58
N TRP A 316 -9.79 17.52 -3.30
CA TRP A 316 -10.09 17.01 -1.97
C TRP A 316 -9.05 17.46 -0.94
N TYR A 317 -7.76 17.36 -1.26
CA TYR A 317 -6.68 17.72 -0.36
C TYR A 317 -6.62 19.23 -0.06
N GLU A 318 -6.97 20.08 -1.03
CA GLU A 318 -7.12 21.53 -0.83
C GLU A 318 -8.25 21.88 0.15
N ARG A 319 -9.39 21.18 0.07
CA ARG A 319 -10.52 21.37 1.01
C ARG A 319 -10.16 20.99 2.46
N ILE A 320 -9.32 19.99 2.61
CA ILE A 320 -8.91 19.45 3.91
C ILE A 320 -7.85 20.33 4.57
N GLY A 321 -6.96 20.93 3.79
CA GLY A 321 -5.88 21.81 4.26
C GLY A 321 -6.34 23.22 4.66
N ASN A 322 -7.57 23.61 4.30
CA ASN A 322 -8.19 24.87 4.68
C ASN A 322 -9.48 24.58 5.47
N PRO A 323 -9.40 24.33 6.82
CA PRO A 323 -10.59 24.15 7.66
C PRO A 323 -11.40 25.45 7.80
#